data_8ca4e777710e4715d484d6e109d48f44
#
_entry.id   8ca4e777710e4715d484d6e109d48f44
#
_cell.length_a   1.000
_cell.length_b   1.000
_cell.length_c   1.000
_cell.angle_alpha   90.00
_cell.angle_beta   90.00
_cell.angle_gamma   90.00
#
_symmetry.space_group_name_H-M   'P 1'
#
loop_
_entity.id
_entity.type
_entity.pdbx_description
1 polymer ?
#
loop_
_entity_poly.entity_id
_entity_poly.type
_entity_poly.pdbx_seq_one_letter_code
_entity_poly.pdbx_strand_id
1 'polypeptide(L)'
;MDEFLSSAAFNPDLIGPTLPPIQPFQLPTGPTGPTGPTGPTGPAGSTQSTGSTGATGSTGPTGSTGPTGPTGSTGTISLAFGNFWQSDFINIPIGGLFSFNQSGPIAGGVSLLNPTTISITQAGIYQVSFIASIDSSLITTFPYAAGISILLNNNPIPNAQGSFGILILAPVSITCNQLTGQLILSVPANSTISLTNIGSNNIITCDDGINALELTIFKLN
;
A
#
# COMPACT_ATOMS: atom_id res chain seq x y z
N MET A 1 45.05 -25.03 -5.52
CA MET A 1 44.07 -25.01 -4.38
C MET A 1 42.75 -24.40 -4.87
N ASP A 2 42.24 -24.88 -6.01
CA ASP A 2 41.10 -24.32 -6.71
C ASP A 2 40.12 -25.35 -7.32
N GLU A 3 39.99 -26.52 -6.67
CA GLU A 3 39.10 -27.59 -7.18
C GLU A 3 37.81 -27.79 -6.36
N PHE A 4 37.50 -26.92 -5.38
CA PHE A 4 36.35 -27.13 -4.49
C PHE A 4 35.08 -26.37 -4.86
N LEU A 5 35.09 -25.54 -5.88
CA LEU A 5 33.94 -24.65 -6.19
C LEU A 5 33.18 -25.00 -7.49
N SER A 6 33.57 -26.05 -8.22
CA SER A 6 33.01 -26.30 -9.54
C SER A 6 31.93 -27.38 -9.63
N SER A 7 31.71 -28.20 -8.61
CA SER A 7 30.77 -29.33 -8.72
C SER A 7 29.46 -29.24 -7.95
N ALA A 8 29.28 -28.17 -7.13
CA ALA A 8 28.05 -28.02 -6.33
C ALA A 8 26.97 -27.16 -6.98
N ALA A 9 27.29 -26.49 -8.10
CA ALA A 9 26.41 -25.45 -8.65
C ALA A 9 25.29 -25.94 -9.58
N PHE A 10 25.34 -27.18 -10.08
CA PHE A 10 24.34 -27.67 -11.04
C PHE A 10 24.07 -29.17 -10.90
N ASN A 11 23.60 -29.59 -9.73
CA ASN A 11 23.01 -30.92 -9.64
C ASN A 11 21.49 -30.80 -9.89
N PRO A 12 20.98 -31.23 -11.07
CA PRO A 12 19.55 -31.15 -11.41
C PRO A 12 18.67 -32.00 -10.47
N ASP A 13 19.25 -32.95 -9.73
CA ASP A 13 18.52 -33.78 -8.77
C ASP A 13 18.25 -33.10 -7.42
N LEU A 14 18.81 -31.86 -7.21
CA LEU A 14 18.54 -31.03 -6.04
C LEU A 14 17.39 -30.04 -6.26
N ILE A 15 16.83 -29.98 -7.46
CA ILE A 15 15.62 -29.22 -7.71
C ILE A 15 14.45 -30.07 -7.21
N GLY A 16 13.90 -29.69 -6.07
CA GLY A 16 12.69 -30.32 -5.52
C GLY A 16 11.53 -30.26 -6.54
N PRO A 17 10.47 -31.05 -6.32
CA PRO A 17 9.35 -31.11 -7.23
C PRO A 17 8.84 -29.69 -7.52
N THR A 18 8.74 -29.33 -8.79
CA THR A 18 8.15 -28.07 -9.23
C THR A 18 6.74 -27.98 -8.67
N LEU A 19 6.45 -26.88 -7.97
CA LEU A 19 5.10 -26.62 -7.50
C LEU A 19 4.12 -26.70 -8.70
N PRO A 20 2.96 -27.34 -8.51
CA PRO A 20 1.95 -27.36 -9.56
C PRO A 20 1.62 -25.91 -9.98
N PRO A 21 1.32 -25.67 -11.26
CA PRO A 21 0.97 -24.32 -11.71
C PRO A 21 -0.19 -23.78 -10.87
N ILE A 22 0.02 -22.62 -10.29
CA ILE A 22 -1.02 -21.91 -9.51
C ILE A 22 -2.14 -21.61 -10.49
N GLN A 23 -3.35 -22.05 -10.17
CA GLN A 23 -4.52 -21.70 -10.97
C GLN A 23 -4.68 -20.18 -10.98
N PRO A 24 -5.03 -19.56 -12.13
CA PRO A 24 -5.27 -18.13 -12.18
C PRO A 24 -6.31 -17.75 -11.12
N PHE A 25 -5.98 -16.79 -10.27
CA PHE A 25 -6.89 -16.24 -9.27
C PHE A 25 -8.07 -15.58 -10.01
N GLN A 26 -9.25 -16.20 -9.94
CA GLN A 26 -10.46 -15.60 -10.47
C GLN A 26 -11.07 -14.71 -9.38
N LEU A 27 -11.13 -13.42 -9.65
CA LEU A 27 -11.88 -12.49 -8.82
C LEU A 27 -13.36 -12.84 -8.86
N PRO A 28 -14.11 -12.78 -7.76
CA PRO A 28 -15.54 -13.01 -7.77
C PRO A 28 -16.21 -12.00 -8.70
N THR A 29 -17.08 -12.51 -9.59
CA THR A 29 -17.94 -11.67 -10.42
C THR A 29 -18.87 -10.86 -9.52
N GLY A 30 -19.08 -9.60 -9.85
CA GLY A 30 -19.99 -8.72 -9.13
C GLY A 30 -21.42 -9.30 -9.05
N PRO A 31 -22.23 -8.87 -8.08
CA PRO A 31 -23.61 -9.35 -7.94
C PRO A 31 -24.43 -9.01 -9.19
N THR A 32 -25.30 -9.93 -9.58
CA THR A 32 -26.29 -9.70 -10.65
C THR A 32 -27.17 -8.51 -10.29
N GLY A 33 -27.43 -7.60 -11.22
CA GLY A 33 -28.30 -6.45 -11.02
C GLY A 33 -29.73 -6.87 -10.65
N PRO A 34 -30.49 -5.98 -10.00
CA PRO A 34 -31.86 -6.24 -9.63
C PRO A 34 -32.74 -6.49 -10.86
N THR A 35 -33.74 -7.34 -10.70
CA THR A 35 -34.77 -7.58 -11.72
C THR A 35 -35.50 -6.27 -12.03
N GLY A 36 -35.74 -5.96 -13.30
CA GLY A 36 -36.45 -4.76 -13.74
C GLY A 36 -37.92 -4.73 -13.20
N PRO A 37 -38.50 -3.55 -13.12
CA PRO A 37 -39.88 -3.41 -12.66
C PRO A 37 -40.88 -4.11 -13.58
N THR A 38 -41.96 -4.61 -13.00
CA THR A 38 -43.09 -5.19 -13.76
C THR A 38 -43.68 -4.12 -14.67
N GLY A 39 -44.02 -4.48 -15.91
CA GLY A 39 -44.63 -3.57 -16.87
C GLY A 39 -45.99 -3.05 -16.43
N PRO A 40 -46.44 -1.90 -16.93
CA PRO A 40 -47.71 -1.31 -16.58
C PRO A 40 -48.89 -2.21 -17.01
N THR A 41 -49.95 -2.21 -16.20
CA THR A 41 -51.21 -2.88 -16.52
C THR A 41 -51.80 -2.26 -17.78
N GLY A 42 -52.29 -3.08 -18.71
CA GLY A 42 -52.90 -2.61 -19.96
C GLY A 42 -54.13 -1.72 -19.69
N PRO A 43 -54.49 -0.84 -20.62
CA PRO A 43 -55.63 0.05 -20.48
C PRO A 43 -56.95 -0.72 -20.39
N ALA A 44 -57.90 -0.22 -19.58
CA ALA A 44 -59.25 -0.76 -19.50
C ALA A 44 -59.94 -0.69 -20.87
N GLY A 45 -60.64 -1.76 -21.22
CA GLY A 45 -61.41 -1.81 -22.51
C GLY A 45 -62.47 -0.70 -22.54
N SER A 46 -62.71 -0.13 -23.73
CA SER A 46 -63.69 0.93 -23.96
C SER A 46 -65.09 0.49 -23.60
N THR A 47 -65.79 1.33 -22.83
CA THR A 47 -67.24 1.19 -22.50
C THR A 47 -68.05 1.50 -23.75
N GLN A 48 -68.85 0.53 -24.22
CA GLN A 48 -69.85 0.76 -25.29
C GLN A 48 -71.20 1.22 -24.66
N SER A 49 -71.88 2.08 -25.43
CA SER A 49 -73.16 2.70 -25.06
C SER A 49 -74.30 1.69 -24.84
N THR A 50 -75.14 2.08 -23.91
CA THR A 50 -76.37 1.48 -23.36
C THR A 50 -77.14 0.53 -24.30
N GLY A 51 -77.08 -0.78 -24.03
CA GLY A 51 -77.88 -1.81 -24.70
C GLY A 51 -77.30 -3.19 -24.41
N SER A 52 -77.89 -3.88 -23.39
CA SER A 52 -77.45 -5.18 -22.85
C SER A 52 -76.09 -5.19 -22.15
N THR A 53 -76.06 -5.82 -21.01
CA THR A 53 -74.90 -6.00 -20.16
C THR A 53 -73.81 -6.70 -21.00
N GLY A 54 -72.83 -5.93 -21.45
CA GLY A 54 -71.68 -6.47 -22.21
C GLY A 54 -70.83 -7.39 -21.33
N ALA A 55 -70.32 -8.44 -21.91
CA ALA A 55 -69.41 -9.38 -21.22
C ALA A 55 -68.21 -8.64 -20.65
N THR A 56 -67.84 -9.00 -19.46
CA THR A 56 -66.63 -8.47 -18.80
C THR A 56 -65.42 -8.70 -19.70
N GLY A 57 -64.71 -7.63 -20.06
CA GLY A 57 -63.50 -7.72 -20.93
C GLY A 57 -62.45 -8.65 -20.32
N SER A 58 -61.81 -9.43 -21.13
CA SER A 58 -60.73 -10.34 -20.71
C SER A 58 -59.60 -9.57 -20.04
N THR A 59 -59.09 -10.12 -18.93
CA THR A 59 -57.91 -9.59 -18.29
C THR A 59 -56.74 -9.50 -19.29
N GLY A 60 -56.13 -8.34 -19.40
CA GLY A 60 -54.98 -8.12 -20.29
C GLY A 60 -53.81 -9.08 -19.98
N PRO A 61 -52.98 -9.38 -20.96
CA PRO A 61 -51.84 -10.25 -20.72
C PRO A 61 -50.88 -9.63 -19.70
N THR A 62 -50.30 -10.49 -18.86
CA THR A 62 -49.23 -10.07 -17.92
C THR A 62 -48.09 -9.45 -18.69
N GLY A 63 -47.59 -8.29 -18.27
CA GLY A 63 -46.49 -7.62 -18.90
C GLY A 63 -45.22 -8.51 -18.91
N SER A 64 -44.39 -8.39 -19.91
CA SER A 64 -43.14 -9.13 -20.05
C SER A 64 -42.19 -8.75 -18.89
N THR A 65 -41.45 -9.75 -18.37
CA THR A 65 -40.39 -9.53 -17.39
C THR A 65 -39.33 -8.56 -18.01
N GLY A 66 -38.94 -7.56 -17.26
CA GLY A 66 -37.90 -6.61 -17.68
C GLY A 66 -36.55 -7.30 -17.93
N PRO A 67 -35.67 -6.70 -18.74
CA PRO A 67 -34.35 -7.24 -19.00
C PRO A 67 -33.53 -7.30 -17.71
N THR A 68 -32.68 -8.32 -17.61
CA THR A 68 -31.70 -8.43 -16.53
C THR A 68 -30.81 -7.19 -16.52
N GLY A 69 -30.54 -6.61 -15.36
CA GLY A 69 -29.66 -5.46 -15.21
C GLY A 69 -28.23 -5.78 -15.66
N PRO A 70 -27.44 -4.77 -15.99
CA PRO A 70 -26.07 -4.96 -16.41
C PRO A 70 -25.24 -5.59 -15.27
N THR A 71 -24.32 -6.46 -15.65
CA THR A 71 -23.34 -7.02 -14.69
C THR A 71 -22.56 -5.88 -14.03
N GLY A 72 -22.37 -5.93 -12.73
CA GLY A 72 -21.57 -4.94 -11.99
C GLY A 72 -20.17 -4.83 -12.58
N SER A 73 -19.59 -3.64 -12.52
CA SER A 73 -18.20 -3.42 -12.96
C SER A 73 -17.23 -4.26 -12.13
N THR A 74 -16.32 -4.94 -12.81
CA THR A 74 -15.19 -5.61 -12.14
C THR A 74 -14.36 -4.56 -11.41
N GLY A 75 -14.15 -4.74 -10.10
CA GLY A 75 -13.28 -3.87 -9.33
C GLY A 75 -11.85 -3.95 -9.88
N THR A 76 -11.27 -2.82 -10.25
CA THR A 76 -9.85 -2.75 -10.62
C THR A 76 -9.04 -2.55 -9.34
N ILE A 77 -8.08 -3.43 -9.08
CA ILE A 77 -7.09 -3.20 -8.04
C ILE A 77 -6.17 -2.10 -8.56
N SER A 78 -6.19 -0.94 -7.93
CA SER A 78 -5.28 0.15 -8.25
C SER A 78 -3.98 -0.07 -7.47
N LEU A 79 -2.98 -0.61 -8.14
CA LEU A 79 -1.67 -0.84 -7.55
C LEU A 79 -0.94 0.50 -7.39
N ALA A 80 -0.47 0.81 -6.17
CA ALA A 80 0.37 1.97 -5.90
C ALA A 80 1.52 1.55 -4.97
N PHE A 81 2.74 1.86 -5.36
CA PHE A 81 3.94 1.53 -4.58
C PHE A 81 5.10 2.46 -4.93
N GLY A 82 6.08 2.50 -4.03
CA GLY A 82 7.35 3.18 -4.27
C GLY A 82 8.42 2.69 -3.31
N ASN A 83 9.66 2.66 -3.80
CA ASN A 83 10.85 2.42 -3.01
C ASN A 83 11.81 3.60 -3.18
N PHE A 84 12.30 4.14 -2.06
CA PHE A 84 13.16 5.31 -2.01
C PHE A 84 14.29 5.04 -1.05
N TRP A 85 15.53 5.47 -1.39
CA TRP A 85 16.65 5.27 -0.49
C TRP A 85 17.64 6.42 -0.55
N GLN A 86 18.49 6.47 0.48
CA GLN A 86 19.63 7.34 0.59
C GLN A 86 20.89 6.50 0.58
N SER A 87 21.78 6.76 -0.35
CA SER A 87 23.08 6.08 -0.48
C SER A 87 24.22 6.82 0.19
N ASP A 88 24.04 8.13 0.47
CA ASP A 88 25.07 8.95 1.02
C ASP A 88 24.95 9.04 2.55
N PHE A 89 26.09 9.30 3.18
CA PHE A 89 26.14 9.69 4.58
C PHE A 89 25.33 10.96 4.81
N ILE A 90 24.41 10.91 5.80
CA ILE A 90 23.65 12.08 6.22
C ILE A 90 23.68 12.24 7.75
N ASN A 91 23.70 13.48 8.21
CA ASN A 91 23.57 13.86 9.61
C ASN A 91 22.24 14.59 9.79
N ILE A 92 21.30 13.95 10.50
CA ILE A 92 19.95 14.44 10.69
C ILE A 92 19.82 15.01 12.10
N PRO A 93 19.66 16.33 12.27
CA PRO A 93 19.46 16.95 13.57
C PRO A 93 18.12 16.51 14.19
N ILE A 94 17.97 16.74 15.49
CA ILE A 94 16.70 16.53 16.19
C ILE A 94 15.59 17.34 15.50
N GLY A 95 14.48 16.69 15.17
CA GLY A 95 13.37 17.29 14.41
C GLY A 95 13.65 17.44 12.89
N GLY A 96 14.85 17.10 12.43
CA GLY A 96 15.20 17.14 11.02
C GLY A 96 14.55 16.01 10.22
N LEU A 97 14.32 16.26 8.93
CA LEU A 97 13.77 15.28 8.00
C LEU A 97 14.90 14.47 7.36
N PHE A 98 14.64 13.19 7.14
CA PHE A 98 15.50 12.31 6.37
C PHE A 98 15.35 12.59 4.87
N SER A 99 16.46 12.57 4.14
CA SER A 99 16.47 12.77 2.69
C SER A 99 16.66 11.47 1.94
N PHE A 100 16.16 11.44 0.71
CA PHE A 100 16.33 10.36 -0.27
C PHE A 100 16.97 10.93 -1.52
N ASN A 101 18.00 10.28 -2.04
CA ASN A 101 18.68 10.68 -3.28
C ASN A 101 18.44 9.72 -4.44
N GLN A 102 17.77 8.61 -4.17
CA GLN A 102 17.47 7.56 -5.14
C GLN A 102 16.01 7.11 -5.05
N SER A 103 15.49 6.61 -6.17
CA SER A 103 14.17 5.94 -6.22
C SER A 103 14.23 4.72 -7.10
N GLY A 104 13.58 3.65 -6.68
CA GLY A 104 13.39 2.42 -7.42
C GLY A 104 12.08 2.40 -8.22
N PRO A 105 11.49 1.22 -8.43
CA PRO A 105 10.20 1.12 -9.07
C PRO A 105 9.13 1.89 -8.30
N ILE A 106 8.39 2.75 -9.02
CA ILE A 106 7.29 3.55 -8.49
C ILE A 106 6.08 3.41 -9.42
N ALA A 107 4.88 3.38 -8.85
CA ALA A 107 3.63 3.32 -9.61
C ALA A 107 2.45 3.90 -8.82
N GLY A 108 1.31 4.09 -9.50
CA GLY A 108 0.03 4.40 -8.87
C GLY A 108 -0.03 5.75 -8.15
N GLY A 109 0.74 6.74 -8.62
CA GLY A 109 0.74 8.08 -8.03
C GLY A 109 1.54 8.21 -6.73
N VAL A 110 2.45 7.27 -6.46
CA VAL A 110 3.51 7.41 -5.46
C VAL A 110 4.73 8.01 -6.15
N SER A 111 5.32 9.07 -5.62
CA SER A 111 6.50 9.71 -6.22
C SER A 111 7.29 10.52 -5.19
N LEU A 112 8.59 10.72 -5.44
CA LEU A 112 9.41 11.64 -4.65
C LEU A 112 9.07 13.08 -5.06
N LEU A 113 8.44 13.84 -4.17
CA LEU A 113 8.05 15.23 -4.40
C LEU A 113 9.24 16.19 -4.29
N ASN A 114 10.05 15.97 -3.28
CA ASN A 114 11.33 16.62 -3.02
C ASN A 114 12.22 15.66 -2.23
N PRO A 115 13.50 15.95 -1.98
CA PRO A 115 14.42 14.99 -1.33
C PRO A 115 13.94 14.43 0.01
N THR A 116 13.02 15.09 0.73
CA THR A 116 12.57 14.65 2.07
C THR A 116 11.11 14.22 2.13
N THR A 117 10.38 14.28 1.00
CA THR A 117 8.92 14.12 1.00
C THR A 117 8.44 13.28 -0.17
N ILE A 118 7.70 12.24 0.14
CA ILE A 118 7.04 11.38 -0.85
C ILE A 118 5.57 11.81 -0.97
N SER A 119 5.10 11.97 -2.21
CA SER A 119 3.69 12.25 -2.54
C SER A 119 2.93 10.98 -2.81
N ILE A 120 1.69 10.91 -2.33
CA ILE A 120 0.73 9.83 -2.58
C ILE A 120 -0.57 10.47 -3.06
N THR A 121 -0.92 10.27 -4.33
CA THR A 121 -2.11 10.89 -4.93
C THR A 121 -3.40 10.11 -4.69
N GLN A 122 -3.32 8.81 -4.48
CA GLN A 122 -4.49 7.94 -4.28
C GLN A 122 -4.78 7.70 -2.81
N ALA A 123 -6.05 7.82 -2.41
CA ALA A 123 -6.47 7.36 -1.08
C ALA A 123 -6.41 5.84 -0.97
N GLY A 124 -6.20 5.32 0.23
CA GLY A 124 -6.20 3.87 0.49
C GLY A 124 -5.56 3.50 1.81
N ILE A 125 -5.43 2.20 2.03
CA ILE A 125 -4.65 1.64 3.12
C ILE A 125 -3.26 1.32 2.59
N TYR A 126 -2.25 1.85 3.24
CA TYR A 126 -0.85 1.69 2.84
C TYR A 126 -0.03 1.06 3.94
N GLN A 127 0.87 0.19 3.54
CA GLN A 127 2.00 -0.21 4.36
C GLN A 127 3.16 0.71 4.05
N VAL A 128 3.73 1.29 5.09
CA VAL A 128 4.94 2.11 5.04
C VAL A 128 5.97 1.44 5.92
N SER A 129 7.14 1.12 5.36
CA SER A 129 8.24 0.50 6.09
C SER A 129 9.56 1.18 5.78
N PHE A 130 10.44 1.26 6.75
CA PHE A 130 11.78 1.79 6.56
C PHE A 130 12.84 0.95 7.26
N ILE A 131 14.06 1.05 6.76
CA ILE A 131 15.28 0.54 7.37
C ILE A 131 16.26 1.70 7.39
N ALA A 132 16.78 2.06 8.57
CA ALA A 132 17.81 3.08 8.73
C ALA A 132 19.07 2.45 9.34
N SER A 133 20.21 2.64 8.72
CA SER A 133 21.51 2.20 9.21
C SER A 133 22.19 3.34 9.96
N ILE A 134 22.28 3.26 11.28
CA ILE A 134 22.74 4.31 12.18
C ILE A 134 24.20 4.04 12.56
N ASP A 135 25.08 4.98 12.28
CA ASP A 135 26.48 4.90 12.68
C ASP A 135 26.63 5.22 14.17
N SER A 136 27.02 4.22 14.93
CA SER A 136 27.30 4.37 16.37
C SER A 136 28.76 4.63 16.69
N SER A 137 29.66 4.58 15.72
CA SER A 137 31.09 4.79 15.94
C SER A 137 31.43 6.24 16.32
N LEU A 138 30.60 7.18 15.88
CA LEU A 138 30.76 8.61 16.16
C LEU A 138 30.02 9.08 17.42
N ILE A 139 29.35 8.17 18.13
CA ILE A 139 28.60 8.48 19.36
C ILE A 139 29.58 8.58 20.53
N THR A 140 29.65 9.76 21.15
CA THR A 140 30.55 10.03 22.29
C THR A 140 29.79 10.11 23.63
N THR A 141 28.47 10.24 23.60
CA THR A 141 27.64 10.40 24.81
C THR A 141 26.61 9.30 24.91
N PHE A 142 26.53 8.67 26.10
CA PHE A 142 25.58 7.60 26.40
C PHE A 142 24.74 7.94 27.64
N PRO A 143 23.49 7.48 27.74
CA PRO A 143 22.78 6.67 26.75
C PRO A 143 22.47 7.48 25.47
N TYR A 144 22.55 6.82 24.32
CA TYR A 144 22.18 7.40 23.03
C TYR A 144 20.81 6.85 22.60
N ALA A 145 19.88 7.74 22.35
CA ALA A 145 18.53 7.39 21.87
C ALA A 145 18.34 7.91 20.45
N ALA A 146 18.28 7.00 19.50
CA ALA A 146 17.83 7.30 18.15
C ALA A 146 16.35 7.00 18.02
N GLY A 147 15.61 7.89 17.39
CA GLY A 147 14.19 7.71 17.13
C GLY A 147 13.79 8.27 15.78
N ILE A 148 13.00 7.52 15.04
CA ILE A 148 12.48 7.91 13.72
C ILE A 148 10.95 7.84 13.78
N SER A 149 10.28 8.91 13.33
CA SER A 149 8.83 8.94 13.19
C SER A 149 8.43 9.11 11.72
N ILE A 150 7.43 8.34 11.33
CA ILE A 150 6.73 8.51 10.06
C ILE A 150 5.73 9.66 10.24
N LEU A 151 5.78 10.65 9.36
CA LEU A 151 4.86 11.77 9.31
C LEU A 151 3.88 11.60 8.16
N LEU A 152 2.60 11.86 8.42
CA LEU A 152 1.56 12.02 7.39
C LEU A 152 1.19 13.50 7.29
N ASN A 153 1.38 14.11 6.12
CA ASN A 153 1.12 15.54 5.89
C ASN A 153 1.84 16.44 6.93
N ASN A 154 3.11 16.14 7.19
CA ASN A 154 3.97 16.78 8.19
C ASN A 154 3.51 16.67 9.65
N ASN A 155 2.52 15.82 9.94
CA ASN A 155 2.04 15.60 11.30
C ASN A 155 2.43 14.20 11.77
N PRO A 156 2.80 14.04 13.06
CA PRO A 156 3.00 12.73 13.66
C PRO A 156 1.70 11.92 13.64
N ILE A 157 1.85 10.62 13.45
CA ILE A 157 0.71 9.71 13.50
C ILE A 157 0.26 9.57 14.96
N PRO A 158 -1.06 9.68 15.25
CA PRO A 158 -1.58 9.63 16.61
C PRO A 158 -1.14 8.39 17.40
N ASN A 159 -1.05 8.53 18.72
CA ASN A 159 -0.71 7.46 19.67
C ASN A 159 0.69 6.83 19.43
N ALA A 160 1.62 7.58 18.86
CA ALA A 160 3.00 7.16 18.56
C ALA A 160 3.11 5.91 17.68
N GLN A 161 2.06 5.54 16.95
CA GLN A 161 2.04 4.36 16.09
C GLN A 161 3.12 4.39 14.98
N GLY A 162 3.50 5.58 14.51
CA GLY A 162 4.53 5.77 13.51
C GLY A 162 5.92 6.06 14.09
N SER A 163 6.15 5.88 15.40
CA SER A 163 7.39 6.22 16.08
C SER A 163 8.15 4.97 16.48
N PHE A 164 9.41 4.89 16.09
CA PHE A 164 10.30 3.76 16.29
C PHE A 164 11.62 4.25 16.89
N GLY A 165 12.24 3.47 17.76
CA GLY A 165 13.46 3.91 18.42
C GLY A 165 14.35 2.79 18.90
N ILE A 166 15.63 3.12 19.07
CA ILE A 166 16.67 2.27 19.64
C ILE A 166 17.40 3.05 20.73
N LEU A 167 17.70 2.39 21.84
CA LEU A 167 18.49 2.93 22.94
C LEU A 167 19.81 2.17 23.06
N ILE A 168 20.91 2.88 22.89
CA ILE A 168 22.27 2.35 23.04
C ILE A 168 22.83 2.87 24.38
N LEU A 169 23.05 1.96 25.32
CA LEU A 169 23.41 2.30 26.71
C LEU A 169 24.90 2.52 26.92
N ALA A 170 25.74 1.93 26.10
CA ALA A 170 27.20 1.97 26.21
C ALA A 170 27.83 1.86 24.82
N PRO A 171 29.11 2.22 24.66
CA PRO A 171 29.85 2.01 23.42
C PRO A 171 29.74 0.56 22.97
N VAL A 172 29.41 0.35 21.68
CA VAL A 172 29.29 -0.97 21.07
C VAL A 172 30.39 -1.15 20.00
N SER A 173 30.82 -2.39 19.84
CA SER A 173 31.83 -2.73 18.82
C SER A 173 31.26 -2.70 17.38
N ILE A 174 29.95 -2.68 17.24
CA ILE A 174 29.25 -2.64 15.95
C ILE A 174 29.07 -1.18 15.55
N THR A 175 29.61 -0.82 14.40
CA THR A 175 29.57 0.56 13.88
C THR A 175 28.20 0.93 13.34
N CYS A 176 27.50 -0.02 12.66
CA CYS A 176 26.22 0.23 12.01
C CYS A 176 25.09 -0.53 12.73
N ASN A 177 24.19 0.18 13.36
CA ASN A 177 23.00 -0.37 13.98
C ASN A 177 21.78 -0.13 13.08
N GLN A 178 20.93 -1.13 12.89
CA GLN A 178 19.73 -0.98 12.10
C GLN A 178 18.53 -0.63 13.00
N LEU A 179 17.83 0.43 12.62
CA LEU A 179 16.52 0.78 13.13
C LEU A 179 15.50 0.55 12.03
N THR A 180 14.56 -0.36 12.28
CA THR A 180 13.49 -0.68 11.34
C THR A 180 12.15 -0.25 11.89
N GLY A 181 11.26 0.17 11.00
CA GLY A 181 9.89 0.50 11.36
C GLY A 181 8.92 0.09 10.26
N GLN A 182 7.74 -0.33 10.68
CA GLN A 182 6.66 -0.68 9.76
C GLN A 182 5.31 -0.26 10.34
N LEU A 183 4.47 0.33 9.52
CA LEU A 183 3.14 0.80 9.88
C LEU A 183 2.16 0.56 8.74
N ILE A 184 0.94 0.17 9.10
CA ILE A 184 -0.21 0.17 8.18
C ILE A 184 -1.11 1.33 8.59
N LEU A 185 -1.42 2.22 7.64
CA LEU A 185 -2.22 3.40 7.91
C LEU A 185 -3.17 3.74 6.76
N SER A 186 -4.26 4.43 7.09
CA SER A 186 -5.15 5.05 6.09
C SER A 186 -4.53 6.37 5.62
N VAL A 187 -4.33 6.47 4.31
CA VAL A 187 -3.75 7.65 3.67
C VAL A 187 -4.83 8.32 2.81
N PRO A 188 -5.22 9.57 3.09
CA PRO A 188 -6.09 10.35 2.22
C PRO A 188 -5.45 10.61 0.85
N ALA A 189 -6.28 10.92 -0.16
CA ALA A 189 -5.76 11.35 -1.45
C ALA A 189 -4.93 12.64 -1.32
N ASN A 190 -3.90 12.78 -2.17
CA ASN A 190 -2.99 13.93 -2.21
C ASN A 190 -2.28 14.19 -0.87
N SER A 191 -1.87 13.13 -0.22
CA SER A 191 -1.10 13.16 1.03
C SER A 191 0.40 13.09 0.78
N THR A 192 1.16 13.40 1.83
CA THR A 192 2.62 13.28 1.84
C THR A 192 3.09 12.41 2.99
N ILE A 193 4.18 11.66 2.76
CA ILE A 193 4.90 10.89 3.77
C ILE A 193 6.33 11.43 3.86
N SER A 194 6.82 11.59 5.08
CA SER A 194 8.21 11.89 5.37
C SER A 194 8.67 11.19 6.65
N LEU A 195 9.98 11.13 6.87
CA LEU A 195 10.58 10.58 8.09
C LEU A 195 11.27 11.71 8.84
N THR A 196 11.15 11.74 10.17
CA THR A 196 11.79 12.74 11.03
C THR A 196 12.55 12.09 12.19
N ASN A 197 13.66 12.72 12.59
CA ASN A 197 14.38 12.35 13.80
C ASN A 197 13.64 12.87 15.05
N ILE A 198 13.14 11.95 15.86
CA ILE A 198 12.49 12.23 17.15
C ILE A 198 13.35 11.80 18.36
N GLY A 199 14.58 11.37 18.11
CA GLY A 199 15.53 10.99 19.16
C GLY A 199 16.00 12.19 19.99
N SER A 200 16.81 11.91 20.99
CA SER A 200 17.42 12.95 21.84
C SER A 200 18.75 13.49 21.29
N ASN A 201 19.22 12.91 20.19
CA ASN A 201 20.49 13.25 19.53
C ASN A 201 20.35 13.32 18.02
N ASN A 202 21.35 13.89 17.36
CA ASN A 202 21.45 13.78 15.91
C ASN A 202 21.57 12.31 15.50
N ILE A 203 20.95 11.93 14.40
CA ILE A 203 21.14 10.62 13.79
C ILE A 203 22.15 10.77 12.66
N ILE A 204 23.20 9.97 12.71
CA ILE A 204 24.23 9.87 11.70
C ILE A 204 24.07 8.52 11.02
N THR A 205 24.01 8.48 9.70
CA THR A 205 23.84 7.22 8.96
C THR A 205 25.19 6.62 8.58
N CYS A 206 25.21 5.32 8.33
CA CYS A 206 26.39 4.60 7.87
C CYS A 206 26.74 4.92 6.41
N ASP A 207 28.03 4.80 6.07
CA ASP A 207 28.60 5.08 4.74
C ASP A 207 29.36 3.88 4.15
N ASP A 208 29.12 2.67 4.61
CA ASP A 208 29.90 1.49 4.25
C ASP A 208 29.41 0.78 2.97
N GLY A 209 28.95 1.53 1.96
CA GLY A 209 28.46 0.99 0.70
C GLY A 209 27.11 0.28 0.79
N ILE A 210 26.40 0.48 1.89
CA ILE A 210 25.02 0.06 2.09
C ILE A 210 24.06 1.25 2.03
N ASN A 211 22.77 1.00 1.82
CA ASN A 211 21.79 2.07 1.91
C ASN A 211 21.75 2.64 3.33
N ALA A 212 22.01 3.93 3.46
CA ALA A 212 21.95 4.66 4.72
C ALA A 212 20.52 4.68 5.29
N LEU A 213 19.54 4.75 4.38
CA LEU A 213 18.11 4.72 4.67
C LEU A 213 17.38 4.11 3.47
N GLU A 214 16.37 3.29 3.74
CA GLU A 214 15.44 2.80 2.72
C GLU A 214 14.02 2.98 3.22
N LEU A 215 13.11 3.45 2.36
CA LEU A 215 11.69 3.60 2.62
C LEU A 215 10.89 2.93 1.52
N THR A 216 10.02 2.01 1.88
CA THR A 216 9.10 1.32 0.98
C THR A 216 7.66 1.67 1.33
N ILE A 217 6.88 1.99 0.32
CA ILE A 217 5.45 2.30 0.43
C ILE A 217 4.70 1.36 -0.50
N PHE A 218 3.66 0.71 0.02
CA PHE A 218 2.85 -0.23 -0.75
C PHE A 218 1.36 -0.09 -0.40
N LYS A 219 0.50 0.07 -1.42
CA LYS A 219 -0.95 0.14 -1.25
C LYS A 219 -1.52 -1.27 -1.09
N LEU A 220 -2.34 -1.47 -0.06
CA LEU A 220 -2.96 -2.75 0.27
C LEU A 220 -4.36 -2.91 -0.33
N ASN A 221 -5.08 -1.80 -0.57
CA ASN A 221 -6.43 -1.79 -1.16
C ASN A 221 -6.75 -0.51 -1.92
#